data_d7400e21f60c5c24e858129995c02777
#
_entry.id   d7400e21f60c5c24e858129995c02777
#
_cell.length_a   1.000
_cell.length_b   1.000
_cell.length_c   1.000
_cell.angle_alpha   90.00
_cell.angle_beta   90.00
_cell.angle_gamma   90.00
#
_symmetry.space_group_name_H-M   'P 1'
#
loop_
_entity.id
_entity.type
_entity.pdbx_description
1 polymer ?
#
loop_
_entity_poly.entity_id
_entity_poly.type
_entity_poly.pdbx_seq_one_letter_code
_entity_poly.pdbx_strand_id
1 'polypeptide(L)'
;INIAVLDYVAENIKVGMTTQEIDEMVYEKTTAMGGIPAPLNYEGFPKSVCTSINNEVCHGIPSSNIVLADGDIVNVDCSTILNGYFSDSSRMFCLGNVAPEHKKLVDVAKECVELGLAQVKPWGHLGDVADAISKHAKENGYSVVREVGGHGIGLEFHETPFVSYVIKKGTGMVMAPGMVFTIE
;
A
#
# COMPACT_ATOMS: atom_id res chain seq x y z
N ILE A 1 10.77 -6.19 -8.37
CA ILE A 1 10.94 -4.80 -8.79
C ILE A 1 10.42 -3.87 -7.68
N ASN A 2 9.16 -3.96 -7.24
CA ASN A 2 8.55 -3.05 -6.27
C ASN A 2 9.40 -2.82 -5.01
N ILE A 3 9.92 -3.89 -4.39
CA ILE A 3 10.78 -3.77 -3.20
C ILE A 3 12.02 -2.91 -3.51
N ALA A 4 12.70 -3.18 -4.63
CA ALA A 4 13.88 -2.42 -5.03
C ALA A 4 13.57 -0.96 -5.36
N VAL A 5 12.37 -0.67 -5.88
CA VAL A 5 11.89 0.69 -6.13
C VAL A 5 11.62 1.39 -4.80
N LEU A 6 10.90 0.75 -3.87
CA LEU A 6 10.63 1.30 -2.54
C LEU A 6 11.90 1.50 -1.70
N ASP A 7 12.89 0.63 -1.84
CA ASP A 7 14.21 0.80 -1.20
C ASP A 7 14.94 2.01 -1.79
N TYR A 8 14.89 2.18 -3.12
CA TYR A 8 15.45 3.35 -3.78
C TYR A 8 14.76 4.65 -3.37
N VAL A 9 13.44 4.64 -3.23
CA VAL A 9 12.69 5.78 -2.66
C VAL A 9 13.15 6.05 -1.23
N ALA A 10 13.30 5.03 -0.39
CA ALA A 10 13.75 5.18 1.00
C ALA A 10 15.14 5.83 1.14
N GLU A 11 16.05 5.56 0.20
CA GLU A 11 17.39 6.14 0.15
C GLU A 11 17.39 7.62 -0.26
N ASN A 12 16.36 8.08 -0.96
CA ASN A 12 16.36 9.40 -1.62
C ASN A 12 15.29 10.37 -1.10
N ILE A 13 14.19 9.87 -0.54
CA ILE A 13 13.06 10.70 -0.07
C ILE A 13 13.50 11.62 1.08
N LYS A 14 13.12 12.90 0.99
CA LYS A 14 13.49 13.90 2.01
C LYS A 14 12.52 15.07 2.03
N VAL A 15 12.52 15.78 3.13
CA VAL A 15 11.84 17.08 3.26
C VAL A 15 12.28 18.05 2.17
N GLY A 16 11.34 18.79 1.60
CA GLY A 16 11.54 19.73 0.49
C GLY A 16 11.41 19.12 -0.90
N MET A 17 11.30 17.81 -1.00
CA MET A 17 11.05 17.10 -2.25
C MET A 17 9.58 17.24 -2.66
N THR A 18 9.29 17.32 -3.94
CA THR A 18 7.91 17.26 -4.44
C THR A 18 7.45 15.83 -4.63
N THR A 19 6.15 15.59 -4.59
CA THR A 19 5.61 14.27 -4.92
C THR A 19 5.81 13.93 -6.41
N GLN A 20 5.94 14.93 -7.27
CA GLN A 20 6.33 14.73 -8.67
C GLN A 20 7.74 14.12 -8.81
N GLU A 21 8.72 14.54 -7.99
CA GLU A 21 10.06 13.96 -7.99
C GLU A 21 10.04 12.50 -7.52
N ILE A 22 9.12 12.12 -6.62
CA ILE A 22 8.91 10.71 -6.24
C ILE A 22 8.36 9.92 -7.45
N ASP A 23 7.39 10.46 -8.16
CA ASP A 23 6.83 9.84 -9.38
C ASP A 23 7.92 9.58 -10.43
N GLU A 24 8.78 10.57 -10.67
CA GLU A 24 9.90 10.46 -11.60
C GLU A 24 10.90 9.37 -11.19
N MET A 25 11.29 9.34 -9.91
CA MET A 25 12.16 8.29 -9.37
C MET A 25 11.56 6.89 -9.54
N VAL A 26 10.27 6.72 -9.23
CA VAL A 26 9.57 5.44 -9.35
C VAL A 26 9.49 5.03 -10.82
N TYR A 27 9.13 5.94 -11.72
CA TYR A 27 9.08 5.67 -13.15
C TYR A 27 10.44 5.21 -13.70
N GLU A 28 11.48 5.99 -13.43
CA GLU A 28 12.83 5.71 -13.93
C GLU A 28 13.36 4.38 -13.39
N LYS A 29 13.21 4.14 -12.09
CA LYS A 29 13.70 2.91 -11.46
C LYS A 29 12.94 1.67 -11.94
N THR A 30 11.62 1.74 -12.06
CA THR A 30 10.77 0.64 -12.53
C THR A 30 11.12 0.29 -13.98
N THR A 31 11.20 1.29 -14.85
CA THR A 31 11.50 1.08 -16.28
C THR A 31 12.93 0.60 -16.51
N ALA A 32 13.90 1.10 -15.76
CA ALA A 32 15.29 0.62 -15.81
C ALA A 32 15.43 -0.87 -15.41
N MET A 33 14.48 -1.39 -14.60
CA MET A 33 14.42 -2.80 -14.23
C MET A 33 13.56 -3.65 -15.18
N GLY A 34 13.08 -3.07 -16.28
CA GLY A 34 12.28 -3.75 -17.30
C GLY A 34 10.79 -3.90 -16.95
N GLY A 35 10.33 -3.25 -15.87
CA GLY A 35 8.92 -3.20 -15.49
C GLY A 35 8.20 -2.02 -16.13
N ILE A 36 6.87 -2.05 -16.05
CA ILE A 36 5.98 -0.95 -16.44
C ILE A 36 5.24 -0.52 -15.18
N PRO A 37 5.24 0.79 -14.81
CA PRO A 37 4.41 1.26 -13.69
C PRO A 37 2.93 0.99 -13.97
N ALA A 38 2.29 0.17 -13.13
CA ALA A 38 0.92 -0.27 -13.36
C ALA A 38 -0.14 0.84 -13.21
N PRO A 39 0.03 1.83 -12.31
CA PRO A 39 -0.95 2.91 -12.17
C PRO A 39 -1.03 3.82 -13.40
N LEU A 40 0.06 3.96 -14.16
CA LEU A 40 0.14 4.91 -15.26
C LEU A 40 -0.89 4.59 -16.37
N ASN A 41 -1.84 5.50 -16.56
CA ASN A 41 -2.99 5.38 -17.47
C ASN A 41 -4.04 4.32 -17.07
N TYR A 42 -3.90 3.67 -15.91
CA TYR A 42 -4.92 2.78 -15.40
C TYR A 42 -6.16 3.59 -14.99
N GLU A 43 -7.30 3.31 -15.60
CA GLU A 43 -8.56 4.05 -15.40
C GLU A 43 -8.42 5.58 -15.46
N GLY A 44 -7.44 6.07 -16.21
CA GLY A 44 -7.16 7.49 -16.38
C GLY A 44 -6.24 8.10 -15.30
N PHE A 45 -5.66 7.29 -14.41
CA PHE A 45 -4.68 7.79 -13.45
C PHE A 45 -3.41 8.29 -14.16
N PRO A 46 -2.96 9.55 -13.92
CA PRO A 46 -1.97 10.21 -14.79
C PRO A 46 -0.51 9.98 -14.40
N LYS A 47 -0.23 9.18 -13.35
CA LYS A 47 1.08 9.05 -12.72
C LYS A 47 1.51 7.59 -12.55
N SER A 48 2.78 7.39 -12.25
CA SER A 48 3.42 6.07 -12.14
C SER A 48 3.31 5.44 -10.75
N VAL A 49 2.91 6.22 -9.77
CA VAL A 49 2.85 5.85 -8.35
C VAL A 49 1.76 6.67 -7.66
N CYS A 50 1.18 6.14 -6.59
CA CYS A 50 0.36 6.96 -5.70
C CYS A 50 1.21 7.49 -4.54
N THR A 51 0.98 8.77 -4.17
CA THR A 51 1.65 9.42 -3.04
C THR A 51 0.61 10.06 -2.15
N SER A 52 0.23 9.40 -1.06
CA SER A 52 -0.82 9.87 -0.16
C SER A 52 -0.21 10.44 1.11
N ILE A 53 -0.43 11.73 1.38
CA ILE A 53 0.21 12.47 2.47
C ILE A 53 -0.79 12.73 3.59
N ASN A 54 -0.37 12.46 4.82
CA ASN A 54 -1.08 12.77 6.06
C ASN A 54 -2.52 12.19 6.06
N ASN A 55 -3.53 13.02 5.77
CA ASN A 55 -4.94 12.63 5.80
C ASN A 55 -5.51 12.12 4.46
N GLU A 56 -4.70 12.02 3.41
CA GLU A 56 -5.09 11.31 2.20
C GLU A 56 -5.09 9.82 2.46
N VAL A 57 -6.25 9.18 2.26
CA VAL A 57 -6.40 7.74 2.57
C VAL A 57 -5.61 6.88 1.59
N CYS A 58 -5.77 7.13 0.28
CA CYS A 58 -5.08 6.41 -0.80
C CYS A 58 -5.15 7.20 -2.11
N HIS A 59 -4.47 6.72 -3.15
CA HIS A 59 -4.49 7.21 -4.53
C HIS A 59 -4.15 8.71 -4.69
N GLY A 60 -3.33 9.27 -3.79
CA GLY A 60 -2.81 10.62 -3.93
C GLY A 60 -2.05 10.78 -5.26
N ILE A 61 -2.38 11.84 -6.02
CA ILE A 61 -1.80 12.08 -7.36
C ILE A 61 -0.54 12.93 -7.21
N PRO A 62 0.64 12.43 -7.59
CA PRO A 62 1.88 13.21 -7.58
C PRO A 62 1.79 14.54 -8.33
N SER A 63 2.34 15.59 -7.71
CA SER A 63 2.29 16.96 -8.24
C SER A 63 3.54 17.75 -7.90
N SER A 64 3.99 18.61 -8.79
CA SER A 64 5.06 19.59 -8.53
C SER A 64 4.66 20.69 -7.54
N ASN A 65 3.37 20.82 -7.26
CA ASN A 65 2.84 21.79 -6.30
C ASN A 65 2.74 21.24 -4.87
N ILE A 66 2.97 19.94 -4.68
CA ILE A 66 2.92 19.28 -3.36
C ILE A 66 4.34 19.00 -2.93
N VAL A 67 4.80 19.75 -1.93
CA VAL A 67 6.16 19.66 -1.38
C VAL A 67 6.09 19.00 0.00
N LEU A 68 6.91 17.98 0.20
CA LEU A 68 7.01 17.25 1.47
C LEU A 68 7.61 18.15 2.56
N ALA A 69 6.94 18.23 3.70
CA ALA A 69 7.33 19.05 4.85
C ALA A 69 7.91 18.22 6.00
N ASP A 70 8.59 18.89 6.91
CA ASP A 70 9.01 18.30 8.19
C ASP A 70 7.78 17.91 9.01
N GLY A 71 7.71 16.67 9.46
CA GLY A 71 6.57 16.12 10.19
C GLY A 71 5.55 15.37 9.34
N ASP A 72 5.66 15.36 8.00
CA ASP A 72 4.76 14.60 7.15
C ASP A 72 4.98 13.09 7.28
N ILE A 73 3.88 12.37 7.14
CA ILE A 73 3.87 10.94 6.83
C ILE A 73 3.35 10.78 5.40
N VAL A 74 3.99 9.96 4.60
CA VAL A 74 3.59 9.71 3.21
C VAL A 74 3.58 8.22 2.89
N ASN A 75 2.49 7.75 2.33
CA ASN A 75 2.42 6.43 1.70
C ASN A 75 2.90 6.57 0.25
N VAL A 76 3.87 5.75 -0.13
CA VAL A 76 4.30 5.59 -1.52
C VAL A 76 3.89 4.20 -1.96
N ASP A 77 2.98 4.14 -2.92
CA ASP A 77 2.33 2.92 -3.37
C ASP A 77 2.75 2.61 -4.82
N CYS A 78 3.60 1.60 -4.95
CA CYS A 78 4.26 1.19 -6.19
C CYS A 78 3.67 -0.12 -6.70
N SER A 79 3.09 -0.08 -7.89
CA SER A 79 2.62 -1.28 -8.58
C SER A 79 3.30 -1.42 -9.93
N THR A 80 3.64 -2.65 -10.30
CA THR A 80 4.45 -2.93 -11.50
C THR A 80 3.85 -4.06 -12.33
N ILE A 81 3.89 -3.89 -13.64
CA ILE A 81 3.64 -4.96 -14.60
C ILE A 81 4.98 -5.51 -15.09
N LEU A 82 5.16 -6.81 -15.00
CA LEU A 82 6.32 -7.52 -15.57
C LEU A 82 5.84 -8.79 -16.28
N ASN A 83 6.16 -8.92 -17.58
CA ASN A 83 5.76 -10.06 -18.39
C ASN A 83 4.23 -10.33 -18.40
N GLY A 84 3.42 -9.28 -18.28
CA GLY A 84 1.96 -9.38 -18.23
C GLY A 84 1.37 -9.70 -16.86
N TYR A 85 2.19 -9.76 -15.80
CA TYR A 85 1.73 -9.97 -14.42
C TYR A 85 1.88 -8.70 -13.60
N PHE A 86 0.88 -8.45 -12.77
CA PHE A 86 0.84 -7.31 -11.85
C PHE A 86 1.40 -7.68 -10.48
N SER A 87 2.06 -6.74 -9.85
CA SER A 87 2.46 -6.78 -8.44
C SER A 87 2.23 -5.42 -7.80
N ASP A 88 1.94 -5.42 -6.50
CA ASP A 88 1.54 -4.26 -5.75
C ASP A 88 2.23 -4.25 -4.39
N SER A 89 2.73 -3.09 -3.97
CA SER A 89 3.39 -2.91 -2.67
C SER A 89 3.48 -1.44 -2.29
N SER A 90 3.18 -1.13 -1.05
CA SER A 90 3.34 0.23 -0.54
C SER A 90 4.24 0.29 0.69
N ARG A 91 4.71 1.50 0.99
CA ARG A 91 5.51 1.77 2.19
C ARG A 91 5.20 3.16 2.72
N MET A 92 5.08 3.25 4.06
CA MET A 92 4.99 4.52 4.75
C MET A 92 6.38 5.10 5.03
N PHE A 93 6.53 6.40 4.82
CA PHE A 93 7.72 7.17 5.13
C PHE A 93 7.37 8.28 6.12
N CYS A 94 8.16 8.38 7.20
CA CYS A 94 8.08 9.43 8.20
C CYS A 94 9.18 10.45 7.91
N LEU A 95 8.83 11.71 7.68
CA LEU A 95 9.77 12.75 7.25
C LEU A 95 10.11 13.71 8.40
N GLY A 96 11.38 13.76 8.76
CA GLY A 96 11.86 14.67 9.81
C GLY A 96 11.24 14.41 11.19
N ASN A 97 10.67 15.44 11.81
CA ASN A 97 10.14 15.42 13.18
C ASN A 97 8.64 15.08 13.20
N VAL A 98 8.29 13.84 12.90
CA VAL A 98 6.89 13.38 12.89
C VAL A 98 6.32 13.35 14.32
N ALA A 99 5.11 13.88 14.50
CA ALA A 99 4.41 13.87 15.78
C ALA A 99 4.20 12.43 16.29
N PRO A 100 4.31 12.18 17.61
CA PRO A 100 4.22 10.83 18.18
C PRO A 100 2.92 10.10 17.83
N GLU A 101 1.79 10.81 17.73
CA GLU A 101 0.50 10.25 17.35
C GLU A 101 0.47 9.77 15.88
N HIS A 102 1.11 10.51 14.98
CA HIS A 102 1.22 10.10 13.56
C HIS A 102 2.15 8.91 13.41
N LYS A 103 3.28 8.93 14.13
CA LYS A 103 4.20 7.78 14.15
C LYS A 103 3.51 6.53 14.70
N LYS A 104 2.76 6.67 15.79
CA LYS A 104 1.96 5.55 16.34
C LYS A 104 0.97 5.00 15.31
N LEU A 105 0.31 5.86 14.53
CA LEU A 105 -0.59 5.42 13.47
C LEU A 105 0.14 4.57 12.43
N VAL A 106 1.31 5.03 11.96
CA VAL A 106 2.15 4.30 11.00
C VAL A 106 2.59 2.95 11.55
N ASP A 107 3.07 2.91 12.81
CA ASP A 107 3.53 1.69 13.46
C ASP A 107 2.37 0.68 13.60
N VAL A 108 1.21 1.12 14.08
CA VAL A 108 0.01 0.25 14.24
C VAL A 108 -0.52 -0.23 12.89
N ALA A 109 -0.51 0.61 11.85
CA ALA A 109 -0.91 0.18 10.51
C ALA A 109 0.02 -0.93 9.97
N LYS A 110 1.33 -0.80 10.16
CA LYS A 110 2.30 -1.84 9.81
C LYS A 110 2.06 -3.13 10.59
N GLU A 111 1.87 -3.04 11.90
CA GLU A 111 1.54 -4.19 12.75
C GLU A 111 0.24 -4.88 12.30
N CYS A 112 -0.77 -4.12 11.88
CA CYS A 112 -2.00 -4.66 11.31
C CYS A 112 -1.73 -5.54 10.08
N VAL A 113 -0.88 -5.08 9.15
CA VAL A 113 -0.49 -5.86 7.96
C VAL A 113 0.24 -7.14 8.37
N GLU A 114 1.21 -7.06 9.28
CA GLU A 114 1.98 -8.21 9.77
C GLU A 114 1.07 -9.24 10.45
N LEU A 115 0.13 -8.81 11.28
CA LEU A 115 -0.85 -9.67 11.94
C LEU A 115 -1.84 -10.29 10.94
N GLY A 116 -2.27 -9.54 9.94
CA GLY A 116 -3.08 -10.05 8.84
C GLY A 116 -2.36 -11.13 8.04
N LEU A 117 -1.12 -10.88 7.64
CA LEU A 117 -0.26 -11.84 6.95
C LEU A 117 -0.07 -13.14 7.75
N ALA A 118 0.06 -13.04 9.06
CA ALA A 118 0.20 -14.21 9.93
C ALA A 118 -1.03 -15.13 9.94
N GLN A 119 -2.20 -14.63 9.50
CA GLN A 119 -3.43 -15.44 9.37
C GLN A 119 -3.55 -16.11 7.99
N VAL A 120 -2.71 -15.76 7.02
CA VAL A 120 -2.76 -16.35 5.67
C VAL A 120 -2.28 -17.79 5.74
N LYS A 121 -3.19 -18.72 5.50
CA LYS A 121 -2.91 -20.16 5.46
C LYS A 121 -3.89 -20.87 4.54
N PRO A 122 -3.46 -21.97 3.90
CA PRO A 122 -4.38 -22.77 3.09
C PRO A 122 -5.63 -23.15 3.88
N TRP A 123 -6.80 -22.96 3.23
CA TRP A 123 -8.12 -23.32 3.75
C TRP A 123 -8.61 -22.46 4.93
N GLY A 124 -7.87 -21.42 5.34
CA GLY A 124 -8.36 -20.37 6.24
C GLY A 124 -9.33 -19.44 5.52
N HIS A 125 -10.02 -18.58 6.27
CA HIS A 125 -10.95 -17.59 5.72
C HIS A 125 -10.34 -16.19 5.69
N LEU A 126 -10.71 -15.37 4.71
CA LEU A 126 -10.32 -13.95 4.70
C LEU A 126 -10.84 -13.19 5.94
N GLY A 127 -11.92 -13.66 6.56
CA GLY A 127 -12.40 -13.13 7.84
C GLY A 127 -11.44 -13.34 9.01
N ASP A 128 -10.52 -14.30 8.95
CA ASP A 128 -9.50 -14.47 9.97
C ASP A 128 -8.43 -13.35 9.86
N VAL A 129 -8.09 -12.97 8.63
CA VAL A 129 -7.23 -11.81 8.33
C VAL A 129 -7.89 -10.52 8.83
N ALA A 130 -9.16 -10.32 8.47
CA ALA A 130 -9.95 -9.16 8.88
C ALA A 130 -10.06 -9.00 10.39
N ASP A 131 -10.31 -10.10 11.12
CA ASP A 131 -10.44 -10.09 12.58
C ASP A 131 -9.12 -9.70 13.26
N ALA A 132 -7.99 -10.23 12.80
CA ALA A 132 -6.68 -9.89 13.34
C ALA A 132 -6.36 -8.41 13.18
N ILE A 133 -6.58 -7.85 11.98
CA ILE A 133 -6.34 -6.45 11.65
C ILE A 133 -7.29 -5.52 12.44
N SER A 134 -8.60 -5.75 12.34
CA SER A 134 -9.60 -4.86 12.96
C SER A 134 -9.54 -4.87 14.48
N LYS A 135 -9.22 -6.01 15.07
CA LYS A 135 -9.02 -6.15 16.53
C LYS A 135 -7.81 -5.34 16.99
N HIS A 136 -6.67 -5.48 16.33
CA HIS A 136 -5.45 -4.76 16.68
C HIS A 136 -5.61 -3.24 16.51
N ALA A 137 -6.21 -2.80 15.40
CA ALA A 137 -6.53 -1.39 15.19
C ALA A 137 -7.39 -0.84 16.34
N LYS A 138 -8.47 -1.54 16.71
CA LYS A 138 -9.38 -1.14 17.78
C LYS A 138 -8.71 -1.10 19.15
N GLU A 139 -7.88 -2.06 19.49
CA GLU A 139 -7.13 -2.12 20.76
C GLU A 139 -6.16 -0.94 20.91
N ASN A 140 -5.69 -0.38 19.78
CA ASN A 140 -4.84 0.80 19.72
C ASN A 140 -5.60 2.12 19.59
N GLY A 141 -6.94 2.10 19.58
CA GLY A 141 -7.79 3.29 19.49
C GLY A 141 -8.09 3.76 18.07
N TYR A 142 -7.83 2.92 17.06
CA TYR A 142 -8.11 3.19 15.65
C TYR A 142 -9.27 2.37 15.11
N SER A 143 -9.66 2.63 13.87
CA SER A 143 -10.61 1.85 13.11
C SER A 143 -10.09 1.61 11.70
N VAL A 144 -10.47 0.49 11.10
CA VAL A 144 -10.17 0.21 9.69
C VAL A 144 -11.11 0.99 8.78
N VAL A 145 -10.61 1.39 7.61
CA VAL A 145 -11.42 1.97 6.55
C VAL A 145 -12.29 0.85 5.95
N ARG A 146 -13.57 1.15 5.68
CA ARG A 146 -14.55 0.14 5.24
C ARG A 146 -14.67 0.02 3.74
N GLU A 147 -14.43 1.13 3.06
CA GLU A 147 -14.67 1.33 1.64
C GLU A 147 -13.51 0.82 0.77
N VAL A 148 -12.34 0.66 1.37
CA VAL A 148 -11.12 0.15 0.71
C VAL A 148 -10.59 -1.06 1.46
N GLY A 149 -9.74 -1.84 0.81
CA GLY A 149 -9.13 -3.05 1.36
C GLY A 149 -8.17 -3.64 0.35
N GLY A 150 -7.59 -4.77 0.67
CA GLY A 150 -6.78 -5.53 -0.28
C GLY A 150 -7.62 -6.17 -1.39
N HIS A 151 -6.95 -6.71 -2.37
CA HIS A 151 -7.60 -7.27 -3.55
C HIS A 151 -6.78 -8.42 -4.15
N GLY A 152 -7.43 -9.27 -4.93
CA GLY A 152 -6.74 -10.23 -5.80
C GLY A 152 -5.91 -9.48 -6.84
N ILE A 153 -4.78 -10.06 -7.22
CA ILE A 153 -3.85 -9.47 -8.18
C ILE A 153 -3.12 -10.57 -8.95
N GLY A 154 -2.78 -10.31 -10.20
CA GLY A 154 -2.01 -11.27 -10.99
C GLY A 154 -2.11 -10.99 -12.48
N LEU A 155 -3.16 -11.41 -13.15
CA LEU A 155 -3.39 -11.13 -14.56
C LEU A 155 -4.05 -9.76 -14.77
N GLU A 156 -4.83 -9.33 -13.80
CA GLU A 156 -5.39 -7.99 -13.74
C GLU A 156 -4.80 -7.24 -12.54
N PHE A 157 -4.88 -5.92 -12.56
CA PHE A 157 -4.40 -5.09 -11.44
C PHE A 157 -5.28 -5.32 -10.22
N HIS A 158 -6.60 -5.27 -10.40
CA HIS A 158 -7.57 -5.56 -9.35
C HIS A 158 -8.48 -6.71 -9.81
N GLU A 159 -8.42 -7.81 -9.09
CA GLU A 159 -9.27 -8.98 -9.33
C GLU A 159 -9.82 -9.54 -8.02
N THR A 160 -10.71 -10.51 -8.10
CA THR A 160 -11.21 -11.18 -6.90
C THR A 160 -10.11 -12.00 -6.22
N PRO A 161 -10.12 -12.06 -4.85
CA PRO A 161 -11.14 -11.55 -3.95
C PRO A 161 -10.94 -10.07 -3.56
N PHE A 162 -12.02 -9.39 -3.14
CA PHE A 162 -11.89 -8.19 -2.31
C PHE A 162 -11.57 -8.59 -0.87
N VAL A 163 -10.48 -8.09 -0.31
CA VAL A 163 -9.99 -8.40 1.05
C VAL A 163 -10.45 -7.31 2.01
N SER A 164 -11.70 -7.41 2.43
CA SER A 164 -12.30 -6.48 3.40
C SER A 164 -11.83 -6.76 4.82
N TYR A 165 -11.57 -5.70 5.59
CA TYR A 165 -11.16 -5.81 7.01
C TYR A 165 -12.33 -5.68 8.00
N VAL A 166 -13.57 -5.71 7.53
CA VAL A 166 -14.78 -5.63 8.37
C VAL A 166 -15.66 -6.89 8.34
N ILE A 167 -15.21 -7.95 7.71
CA ILE A 167 -15.91 -9.23 7.67
C ILE A 167 -15.64 -10.04 8.95
N LYS A 168 -16.62 -10.89 9.30
CA LYS A 168 -16.58 -11.67 10.53
C LYS A 168 -15.54 -12.79 10.44
N LYS A 169 -14.85 -13.04 11.56
CA LYS A 169 -13.94 -14.20 11.73
C LYS A 169 -14.60 -15.52 11.32
N GLY A 170 -13.84 -16.37 10.65
CA GLY A 170 -14.28 -17.68 10.17
C GLY A 170 -15.30 -17.59 9.03
N THR A 171 -15.44 -16.43 8.36
CA THR A 171 -16.31 -16.24 7.20
C THR A 171 -15.58 -15.57 6.05
N GLY A 172 -16.28 -15.30 4.97
CA GLY A 172 -15.68 -14.77 3.74
C GLY A 172 -15.05 -15.88 2.88
N MET A 173 -14.34 -15.47 1.84
CA MET A 173 -13.73 -16.43 0.90
C MET A 173 -12.67 -17.28 1.61
N VAL A 174 -12.62 -18.56 1.22
CA VAL A 174 -11.58 -19.49 1.67
C VAL A 174 -10.32 -19.25 0.87
N MET A 175 -9.19 -19.14 1.54
CA MET A 175 -7.87 -18.97 0.92
C MET A 175 -7.39 -20.32 0.40
N ALA A 176 -7.34 -20.48 -0.92
CA ALA A 176 -6.85 -21.69 -1.57
C ALA A 176 -5.38 -21.53 -2.01
N PRO A 177 -4.60 -22.63 -2.05
CA PRO A 177 -3.27 -22.60 -2.64
C PRO A 177 -3.28 -22.06 -4.07
N GLY A 178 -2.37 -21.13 -4.37
CA GLY A 178 -2.27 -20.49 -5.68
C GLY A 178 -3.01 -19.14 -5.79
N MET A 179 -3.82 -18.78 -4.80
CA MET A 179 -4.37 -17.41 -4.74
C MET A 179 -3.28 -16.38 -4.46
N VAL A 180 -3.36 -15.25 -5.15
CA VAL A 180 -2.50 -14.08 -4.93
C VAL A 180 -3.41 -12.90 -4.63
N PHE A 181 -3.16 -12.20 -3.54
CA PHE A 181 -3.92 -11.03 -3.13
C PHE A 181 -3.09 -10.11 -2.23
N THR A 182 -3.48 -8.85 -2.14
CA THR A 182 -2.84 -7.85 -1.29
C THR A 182 -3.45 -7.83 0.11
N ILE A 183 -2.66 -7.41 1.09
CA ILE A 183 -3.08 -6.97 2.43
C ILE A 183 -2.40 -5.63 2.68
N GLU A 184 -3.20 -4.59 2.81
CA GLU A 184 -2.75 -3.19 2.84
C GLU A 184 -3.36 -2.39 3.99
#